data_3075c206077aaea01b82222d314b2f56
#
_entry.id   3075c206077aaea01b82222d314b2f56
#
_cell.length_a   1.000
_cell.length_b   1.000
_cell.length_c   1.000
_cell.angle_alpha   90.00
_cell.angle_beta   90.00
_cell.angle_gamma   90.00
#
_symmetry.space_group_name_H-M   'P 1'
#
loop_
_entity.id
_entity.type
_entity.pdbx_description
1 polymer ?
#
loop_
_entity_poly.entity_id
_entity_poly.type
_entity_poly.pdbx_seq_one_letter_code
_entity_poly.pdbx_strand_id
1 'polypeptide(L)'
;MRLAAAFCVMAGPALAWDYSPTPICTLSHEGESGSVVLTYDPVLGVYAIALTRADGLWPDAPVFGILFAGPRQIQIGTDRHNLSEDQRTITATDKGFGNVLNGLEFNNFAVAQAGDVLFRFDLSDAAEPVRAFRNCGAELTS
;
A
#
# COMPACT_ATOMS: atom_id res chain seq x y z
N MET A 1 -40.38 -18.49 18.30
CA MET A 1 -39.96 -18.17 18.17
C MET A 1 -39.14 -17.80 17.60
N ARG A 2 -38.55 -17.56 17.46
CA ARG A 2 -37.81 -17.22 17.15
C ARG A 2 -37.05 -16.73 16.61
N LEU A 3 -36.41 -16.32 16.34
CA LEU A 3 -35.65 -15.89 16.00
C LEU A 3 -34.92 -15.48 15.36
N ALA A 4 -34.50 -15.28 15.11
CA ALA A 4 -33.97 -14.97 14.54
C ALA A 4 -33.10 -14.47 14.20
N ALA A 5 -32.49 -14.32 14.13
CA ALA A 5 -31.61 -13.96 13.88
C ALA A 5 -30.91 -13.30 13.22
N ALA A 6 -30.40 -12.94 13.21
CA ALA A 6 -29.79 -12.36 12.66
C ALA A 6 -28.85 -12.14 12.14
N PHE A 7 -28.39 -11.91 11.91
CA PHE A 7 -27.52 -11.67 11.47
C PHE A 7 -26.74 -11.17 11.01
N CYS A 8 -26.29 -10.99 11.17
CA CYS A 8 -25.55 -10.41 10.90
C CYS A 8 -24.67 -10.41 10.25
N VAL A 9 -24.38 -10.21 9.78
CA VAL A 9 -23.55 -10.26 9.04
C VAL A 9 -22.64 -9.48 8.95
N MET A 10 -21.96 -9.46 9.15
CA MET A 10 -21.14 -8.80 8.92
C MET A 10 -20.35 -9.01 8.09
N ALA A 11 -20.47 -8.68 7.50
CA ALA A 11 -19.61 -8.61 6.47
C ALA A 11 -18.28 -8.47 7.03
N GLY A 12 -17.41 -9.22 6.65
CA GLY A 12 -16.05 -9.08 7.02
C GLY A 12 -15.59 -7.68 6.67
N PRO A 13 -14.55 -7.21 7.29
CA PRO A 13 -13.97 -5.96 6.92
C PRO A 13 -13.67 -6.01 5.44
N ALA A 14 -14.08 -5.03 4.77
CA ALA A 14 -13.73 -4.89 3.39
C ALA A 14 -12.22 -4.84 3.32
N LEU A 15 -11.62 -5.76 2.56
CA LEU A 15 -10.19 -5.71 2.30
C LEU A 15 -9.93 -4.76 1.14
N ALA A 16 -10.74 -3.72 1.02
CA ALA A 16 -10.65 -2.78 -0.07
C ALA A 16 -9.59 -1.73 0.24
N TRP A 17 -9.17 -1.03 -0.79
CA TRP A 17 -8.28 0.09 -0.65
C TRP A 17 -9.08 1.34 -0.30
N ASP A 18 -8.52 2.17 0.56
CA ASP A 18 -9.14 3.39 1.05
C ASP A 18 -8.28 4.58 0.71
N TYR A 19 -8.94 5.68 0.34
CA TYR A 19 -8.26 6.95 0.12
C TYR A 19 -8.80 7.99 1.10
N SER A 20 -7.90 8.78 1.71
CA SER A 20 -8.26 9.89 2.58
C SER A 20 -7.39 11.09 2.23
N PRO A 21 -7.99 12.28 2.05
CA PRO A 21 -7.20 13.49 1.76
C PRO A 21 -6.57 14.12 2.99
N THR A 22 -6.97 13.72 4.19
CA THR A 22 -6.54 14.39 5.42
C THR A 22 -5.97 13.39 6.40
N PRO A 23 -5.00 13.82 7.22
CA PRO A 23 -4.34 15.13 7.26
C PRO A 23 -3.42 15.38 6.06
N ILE A 24 -2.96 14.32 5.40
CA ILE A 24 -2.30 14.39 4.10
C ILE A 24 -2.89 13.30 3.23
N CYS A 25 -2.66 13.38 1.93
CA CYS A 25 -3.17 12.37 1.01
C CYS A 25 -2.67 10.99 1.42
N THR A 26 -3.57 10.09 1.69
CA THR A 26 -3.24 8.76 2.22
C THR A 26 -4.06 7.70 1.50
N LEU A 27 -3.38 6.66 1.06
CA LEU A 27 -3.97 5.49 0.44
C LEU A 27 -3.58 4.29 1.28
N SER A 28 -4.55 3.49 1.71
CA SER A 28 -4.25 2.42 2.65
C SER A 28 -5.01 1.14 2.33
N HIS A 29 -4.44 0.03 2.77
CA HIS A 29 -5.01 -1.30 2.57
C HIS A 29 -4.55 -2.20 3.70
N GLU A 30 -5.47 -3.05 4.17
CA GLU A 30 -5.15 -4.06 5.17
C GLU A 30 -5.43 -5.42 4.59
N GLY A 31 -4.47 -6.33 4.70
CA GLY A 31 -4.60 -7.68 4.21
C GLY A 31 -3.97 -8.67 5.15
N GLU A 32 -3.87 -9.91 4.72
CA GLU A 32 -3.34 -10.99 5.56
C GLU A 32 -1.89 -10.78 5.92
N SER A 33 -1.08 -10.28 4.99
CA SER A 33 0.34 -10.06 5.24
C SER A 33 0.60 -8.87 6.14
N GLY A 34 -0.32 -7.93 6.18
CA GLY A 34 -0.18 -6.72 6.96
C GLY A 34 -0.80 -5.52 6.26
N SER A 35 -0.34 -4.34 6.59
CA SER A 35 -0.90 -3.12 6.04
C SER A 35 0.04 -2.47 5.05
N VAL A 36 -0.55 -1.77 4.07
CA VAL A 36 0.17 -0.99 3.07
C VAL A 36 -0.39 0.42 3.14
N VAL A 37 0.48 1.41 3.31
CA VAL A 37 0.06 2.80 3.40
C VAL A 37 0.95 3.64 2.49
N LEU A 38 0.32 4.37 1.58
CA LEU A 38 1.01 5.37 0.78
C LEU A 38 0.59 6.75 1.24
N THR A 39 1.54 7.67 1.27
CA THR A 39 1.25 9.05 1.60
C THR A 39 1.92 9.97 0.59
N TYR A 40 1.33 11.13 0.41
CA TYR A 40 1.96 12.21 -0.33
C TYR A 40 1.93 13.46 0.55
N ASP A 41 3.10 13.98 0.85
CA ASP A 41 3.25 15.20 1.64
C ASP A 41 3.46 16.38 0.67
N PRO A 42 2.46 17.23 0.49
CA PRO A 42 2.57 18.32 -0.48
C PRO A 42 3.55 19.40 -0.07
N VAL A 43 3.83 19.53 1.24
CA VAL A 43 4.79 20.53 1.71
C VAL A 43 6.20 20.14 1.30
N LEU A 44 6.53 18.86 1.48
CA LEU A 44 7.86 18.35 1.13
C LEU A 44 7.95 17.88 -0.31
N GLY A 45 6.80 17.63 -0.95
CA GLY A 45 6.77 17.06 -2.29
C GLY A 45 7.29 15.63 -2.33
N VAL A 46 6.96 14.83 -1.30
CA VAL A 46 7.52 13.50 -1.13
C VAL A 46 6.42 12.47 -1.00
N TYR A 47 6.55 11.39 -1.74
CA TYR A 47 5.73 10.19 -1.59
C TYR A 47 6.43 9.20 -0.69
N ALA A 48 5.64 8.42 0.05
CA ALA A 48 6.17 7.32 0.87
C ALA A 48 5.25 6.12 0.73
N ILE A 49 5.85 4.93 0.77
CA ILE A 49 5.09 3.69 0.89
C ILE A 49 5.64 2.94 2.09
N ALA A 50 4.75 2.54 2.99
CA ALA A 50 5.12 1.83 4.21
C ALA A 50 4.34 0.53 4.28
N LEU A 51 5.06 -0.57 4.48
CA LEU A 51 4.48 -1.89 4.59
C LEU A 51 4.79 -2.43 5.98
N THR A 52 3.74 -2.69 6.76
CA THR A 52 3.86 -3.18 8.13
C THR A 52 3.40 -4.64 8.18
N ARG A 53 4.27 -5.53 8.59
CA ARG A 53 3.95 -6.94 8.64
C ARG A 53 2.99 -7.25 9.79
N ALA A 54 1.99 -8.06 9.50
CA ALA A 54 1.05 -8.51 10.53
C ALA A 54 1.75 -9.47 11.50
N ASP A 55 2.71 -10.23 10.98
CA ASP A 55 3.38 -11.26 11.77
C ASP A 55 4.83 -11.34 11.33
N GLY A 56 5.75 -11.12 12.26
CA GLY A 56 7.17 -11.18 11.98
C GLY A 56 7.79 -9.83 11.68
N LEU A 57 9.06 -9.87 11.35
CA LEU A 57 9.88 -8.67 11.16
C LEU A 57 10.42 -8.64 9.74
N TRP A 58 10.72 -7.44 9.26
CA TRP A 58 11.46 -7.26 8.03
C TRP A 58 12.95 -7.45 8.31
N PRO A 59 13.68 -8.15 7.43
CA PRO A 59 15.12 -8.26 7.61
C PRO A 59 15.82 -6.99 7.14
N ASP A 60 17.03 -6.80 7.62
CA ASP A 60 17.89 -5.73 7.13
C ASP A 60 18.52 -6.22 5.83
N ALA A 61 17.91 -5.88 4.71
CA ALA A 61 18.33 -6.34 3.40
C ALA A 61 18.83 -5.15 2.57
N PRO A 62 19.79 -5.39 1.67
CA PRO A 62 20.34 -4.28 0.87
C PRO A 62 19.36 -3.71 -0.14
N VAL A 63 18.37 -4.49 -0.55
CA VAL A 63 17.40 -4.07 -1.57
C VAL A 63 16.01 -4.43 -1.11
N PHE A 64 15.08 -3.50 -1.32
CA PHE A 64 13.66 -3.72 -1.13
C PHE A 64 12.99 -3.58 -2.49
N GLY A 65 12.18 -4.55 -2.87
CA GLY A 65 11.53 -4.53 -4.18
C GLY A 65 10.06 -4.86 -4.09
N ILE A 66 9.33 -4.46 -5.13
CA ILE A 66 7.92 -4.82 -5.27
C ILE A 66 7.69 -5.26 -6.71
N LEU A 67 7.08 -6.44 -6.86
CA LEU A 67 6.60 -6.92 -8.14
C LEU A 67 5.10 -6.72 -8.18
N PHE A 68 4.63 -5.97 -9.18
CA PHE A 68 3.20 -5.81 -9.43
C PHE A 68 2.85 -6.75 -10.58
N ALA A 69 1.96 -7.70 -10.34
CA ALA A 69 1.66 -8.76 -11.29
C ALA A 69 0.25 -8.62 -11.84
N GLY A 70 0.13 -8.68 -13.15
CA GLY A 70 -1.15 -8.56 -13.83
C GLY A 70 -0.96 -8.04 -15.23
N PRO A 71 -1.96 -7.35 -15.78
CA PRO A 71 -1.91 -6.89 -17.17
C PRO A 71 -0.76 -5.93 -17.48
N ARG A 72 -0.31 -5.17 -16.50
CA ARG A 72 0.80 -4.23 -16.69
C ARG A 72 1.89 -4.51 -15.69
N GLN A 73 2.42 -5.71 -15.74
CA GLN A 73 3.43 -6.16 -14.78
C GLN A 73 4.62 -5.23 -14.77
N ILE A 74 5.06 -4.88 -13.55
CA ILE A 74 6.21 -4.03 -13.38
C ILE A 74 6.92 -4.45 -12.08
N GLN A 75 8.24 -4.39 -12.10
CA GLN A 75 9.06 -4.67 -10.93
C GLN A 75 9.92 -3.46 -10.64
N ILE A 76 9.91 -3.04 -9.39
CA ILE A 76 10.70 -1.88 -8.95
C ILE A 76 11.52 -2.29 -7.74
N GLY A 77 12.59 -1.53 -7.49
CA GLY A 77 13.45 -1.80 -6.35
C GLY A 77 14.17 -0.55 -5.92
N THR A 78 14.61 -0.57 -4.67
CA THR A 78 15.36 0.55 -4.11
C THR A 78 16.35 0.04 -3.06
N ASP A 79 17.47 0.74 -2.91
CA ASP A 79 18.39 0.52 -1.82
C ASP A 79 18.33 1.64 -0.79
N ARG A 80 17.31 2.53 -0.89
CA ARG A 80 17.15 3.67 0.01
C ARG A 80 15.93 3.53 0.89
N HIS A 81 15.62 2.31 1.26
CA HIS A 81 14.51 2.03 2.17
C HIS A 81 14.99 2.08 3.61
N ASN A 82 14.04 2.22 4.53
CA ASN A 82 14.31 2.29 5.95
C ASN A 82 13.43 1.33 6.71
N LEU A 83 13.95 0.79 7.81
CA LEU A 83 13.18 -0.04 8.72
C LEU A 83 12.81 0.77 9.95
N SER A 84 11.61 0.52 10.49
CA SER A 84 11.23 1.07 11.78
C SER A 84 12.10 0.47 12.88
N GLU A 85 12.07 1.08 14.06
CA GLU A 85 12.87 0.59 15.19
C GLU A 85 12.52 -0.83 15.55
N ASP A 86 11.24 -1.16 15.50
CA ASP A 86 10.78 -2.51 15.82
C ASP A 86 10.87 -3.46 14.62
N GLN A 87 11.37 -2.99 13.48
CA GLN A 87 11.55 -3.76 12.25
C GLN A 87 10.27 -4.33 11.67
N ARG A 88 9.11 -3.85 12.12
CA ARG A 88 7.85 -4.32 11.58
C ARG A 88 7.44 -3.60 10.31
N THR A 89 7.96 -2.40 10.09
CA THR A 89 7.59 -1.56 8.96
C THR A 89 8.80 -1.24 8.11
N ILE A 90 8.66 -1.44 6.81
CA ILE A 90 9.66 -1.00 5.84
C ILE A 90 9.06 0.16 5.04
N THR A 91 9.85 1.22 4.84
CA THR A 91 9.37 2.43 4.21
C THR A 91 10.33 2.85 3.11
N ALA A 92 9.77 3.20 1.96
CA ALA A 92 10.53 3.79 0.86
C ALA A 92 9.89 5.12 0.48
N THR A 93 10.73 6.11 0.19
CA THR A 93 10.27 7.44 -0.18
C THR A 93 10.90 7.88 -1.48
N ASP A 94 10.19 8.72 -2.21
CA ASP A 94 10.71 9.27 -3.46
C ASP A 94 9.91 10.52 -3.80
N LYS A 95 10.45 11.32 -4.70
CA LYS A 95 9.75 12.51 -5.18
C LYS A 95 8.74 12.19 -6.26
N GLY A 96 8.81 11.00 -6.84
CA GLY A 96 7.85 10.58 -7.85
C GLY A 96 7.54 9.10 -7.68
N PHE A 97 6.26 8.75 -7.67
CA PHE A 97 5.80 7.38 -7.51
C PHE A 97 5.04 6.89 -8.74
N GLY A 98 5.37 7.41 -9.93
CA GLY A 98 4.64 7.03 -11.14
C GLY A 98 4.58 5.52 -11.34
N ASN A 99 5.71 4.84 -11.18
CA ASN A 99 5.76 3.38 -11.36
C ASN A 99 4.99 2.64 -10.27
N VAL A 100 5.07 3.11 -9.02
CA VAL A 100 4.31 2.50 -7.93
C VAL A 100 2.82 2.66 -8.19
N LEU A 101 2.38 3.86 -8.55
CA LEU A 101 0.97 4.12 -8.77
C LEU A 101 0.44 3.34 -9.97
N ASN A 102 1.23 3.25 -11.05
CA ASN A 102 0.85 2.42 -12.18
C ASN A 102 0.75 0.95 -11.79
N GLY A 103 1.69 0.48 -11.00
CA GLY A 103 1.66 -0.89 -10.51
C GLY A 103 0.41 -1.19 -9.72
N LEU A 104 0.03 -0.28 -8.83
CA LEU A 104 -1.16 -0.45 -8.00
C LEU A 104 -2.45 -0.37 -8.81
N GLU A 105 -2.50 0.51 -9.77
CA GLU A 105 -3.75 0.78 -10.50
C GLU A 105 -4.08 -0.30 -11.52
N PHE A 106 -3.07 -0.89 -12.17
CA PHE A 106 -3.29 -1.68 -13.37
C PHE A 106 -2.96 -3.16 -13.23
N ASN A 107 -2.82 -3.67 -12.01
CA ASN A 107 -2.45 -5.05 -11.81
C ASN A 107 -3.35 -5.75 -10.81
N ASN A 108 -3.12 -7.05 -10.60
CA ASN A 108 -4.02 -7.90 -9.80
C ASN A 108 -3.52 -8.10 -8.39
N PHE A 109 -2.22 -8.21 -8.21
CA PHE A 109 -1.64 -8.35 -6.87
C PHE A 109 -0.20 -7.87 -6.92
N ALA A 110 0.37 -7.69 -5.74
CA ALA A 110 1.75 -7.28 -5.61
C ALA A 110 2.45 -8.15 -4.58
N VAL A 111 3.76 -8.32 -4.77
CA VAL A 111 4.60 -9.01 -3.81
C VAL A 111 5.79 -8.12 -3.51
N ALA A 112 5.89 -7.67 -2.27
CA ALA A 112 7.05 -6.94 -1.80
C ALA A 112 8.04 -7.93 -1.22
N GLN A 113 9.32 -7.64 -1.40
CA GLN A 113 10.37 -8.55 -0.97
C GLN A 113 11.55 -7.79 -0.40
N ALA A 114 12.03 -8.25 0.73
CA ALA A 114 13.31 -7.84 1.30
C ALA A 114 13.97 -9.10 1.86
N GLY A 115 15.18 -9.41 1.37
CA GLY A 115 15.81 -10.67 1.73
C GLY A 115 14.93 -11.85 1.38
N ASP A 116 14.69 -12.72 2.35
CA ASP A 116 13.85 -13.91 2.16
C ASP A 116 12.38 -13.67 2.49
N VAL A 117 12.01 -12.48 2.90
CA VAL A 117 10.64 -12.19 3.31
C VAL A 117 9.84 -11.71 2.11
N LEU A 118 8.69 -12.35 1.91
CA LEU A 118 7.72 -11.99 0.89
C LEU A 118 6.46 -11.46 1.56
N PHE A 119 5.93 -10.36 1.03
CA PHE A 119 4.74 -9.70 1.55
C PHE A 119 3.79 -9.51 0.38
N ARG A 120 2.74 -10.34 0.32
CA ARG A 120 1.80 -10.28 -0.79
C ARG A 120 0.58 -9.45 -0.40
N PHE A 121 0.11 -8.62 -1.31
CA PHE A 121 -1.12 -7.88 -1.08
C PHE A 121 -1.92 -7.78 -2.38
N ASP A 122 -3.22 -7.75 -2.19
CA ASP A 122 -4.20 -7.80 -3.27
C ASP A 122 -4.47 -6.39 -3.79
N LEU A 123 -4.71 -6.29 -5.09
CA LEU A 123 -4.99 -5.01 -5.73
C LEU A 123 -6.44 -4.91 -6.20
N SER A 124 -7.30 -5.82 -5.75
CA SER A 124 -8.72 -5.75 -6.07
C SER A 124 -9.28 -4.43 -5.58
N ASP A 125 -9.99 -3.74 -6.47
CA ASP A 125 -10.65 -2.47 -6.16
C ASP A 125 -9.68 -1.35 -5.80
N ALA A 126 -8.40 -1.47 -6.18
CA ALA A 126 -7.43 -0.42 -5.91
C ALA A 126 -7.51 0.73 -6.91
N ALA A 127 -8.01 0.50 -8.10
CA ALA A 127 -7.89 1.47 -9.19
C ALA A 127 -8.51 2.83 -8.86
N GLU A 128 -9.74 2.84 -8.34
CA GLU A 128 -10.41 4.10 -8.03
C GLU A 128 -9.71 4.87 -6.91
N PRO A 129 -9.39 4.24 -5.76
CA PRO A 129 -8.65 4.96 -4.72
C PRO A 129 -7.29 5.46 -5.20
N VAL A 130 -6.60 4.69 -6.07
CA VAL A 130 -5.32 5.15 -6.61
C VAL A 130 -5.51 6.41 -7.46
N ARG A 131 -6.56 6.44 -8.28
CA ARG A 131 -6.83 7.62 -9.09
C ARG A 131 -7.14 8.83 -8.22
N ALA A 132 -7.87 8.65 -7.13
CA ALA A 132 -8.13 9.73 -6.19
C ALA A 132 -6.84 10.23 -5.56
N PHE A 133 -5.96 9.30 -5.19
CA PHE A 133 -4.66 9.65 -4.63
C PHE A 133 -3.82 10.44 -5.63
N ARG A 134 -3.82 10.06 -6.92
CA ARG A 134 -3.10 10.80 -7.95
C ARG A 134 -3.60 12.24 -8.04
N ASN A 135 -4.91 12.43 -7.94
CA ASN A 135 -5.52 13.74 -8.10
C ASN A 135 -5.33 14.65 -6.90
N CYS A 136 -5.02 14.07 -5.75
CA CYS A 136 -4.82 14.83 -4.53
C CYS A 136 -3.74 15.88 -4.70
N GLY A 137 -2.60 15.50 -5.30
CA GLY A 137 -1.52 16.45 -5.53
C GLY A 137 -1.93 17.57 -6.46
N ALA A 138 -2.70 17.24 -7.49
CA ALA A 138 -3.16 18.24 -8.44
C ALA A 138 -4.12 19.22 -7.79
N GLU A 139 -5.01 18.73 -6.92
CA GLU A 139 -5.95 19.60 -6.21
C GLU A 139 -5.24 20.58 -5.29
N LEU A 140 -4.18 20.13 -4.66
CA LEU A 140 -3.46 20.96 -3.70
C LEU A 140 -2.61 22.03 -4.37
N THR A 141 -2.32 21.87 -5.65
CA THR A 141 -1.51 22.84 -6.39
C THR A 141 -2.32 23.83 -7.21
N SER A 142 -3.61 23.63 -7.27
CA SER A 142 -4.47 24.53 -8.07
C SER A 142 -5.02 25.73 -7.28
#